data_8bb621fc486ae51f602d1bc15d6bc833
#
_entry.id   8bb621fc486ae51f602d1bc15d6bc833
#
_cell.length_a   1.000
_cell.length_b   1.000
_cell.length_c   1.000
_cell.angle_alpha   90.00
_cell.angle_beta   90.00
_cell.angle_gamma   90.00
#
_symmetry.space_group_name_H-M   'P 1'
#
loop_
_entity.id
_entity.type
_entity.pdbx_description
1 polymer ?
#
loop_
_entity_poly.entity_id
_entity_poly.type
_entity_poly.pdbx_seq_one_letter_code
_entity_poly.pdbx_strand_id
1 'polypeptide(L)'
;MIQYLYLGRVDYAEGLRLQAEFVDLRFQGRVENVLLLLEHPPVLTLGRNANRANILAADQLLASRGVTLHEINRGGDVTYHGPGQLVGYPIFDLRSLRNPNGGRLGPVDFVRLMEEALIRLCAEFGLQTGRICGLTGVWCGLPSPQPPANETQCAAPISSKTPSPGAGGRKIGAIGIHVARGITSHGFAFNVTTDLRDFALINPCGITDRPVTSLKNEIPGRETAQLPSLETLAHRAARQFGLVFDQHVLAVESLQALRAQAESAITTPNFHAPVFPAEDTPLQVPPEIERLRLARDPPVRA
;
A
#
# COMPACT_ATOMS: atom_id res chain seq x y z
N MET A 1 10.80 -13.58 6.89
CA MET A 1 11.75 -13.14 5.83
C MET A 1 10.98 -12.38 4.75
N ILE A 2 11.58 -11.40 4.07
CA ILE A 2 11.02 -10.70 2.90
C ILE A 2 11.88 -11.03 1.69
N GLN A 3 11.30 -11.66 0.68
CA GLN A 3 11.92 -11.84 -0.62
C GLN A 3 11.52 -10.66 -1.50
N TYR A 4 12.45 -10.00 -2.17
CA TYR A 4 12.10 -8.88 -3.05
C TYR A 4 12.71 -9.03 -4.43
N LEU A 5 12.02 -8.44 -5.40
CA LEU A 5 12.42 -8.45 -6.80
C LEU A 5 12.06 -7.11 -7.44
N TYR A 6 13.01 -6.51 -8.17
CA TYR A 6 12.74 -5.38 -9.06
C TYR A 6 12.45 -5.89 -10.47
N LEU A 7 11.28 -5.54 -11.01
CA LEU A 7 10.77 -6.06 -12.27
C LEU A 7 10.94 -5.09 -13.46
N GLY A 8 11.51 -3.90 -13.21
CA GLY A 8 11.54 -2.86 -14.24
C GLY A 8 10.13 -2.36 -14.57
N ARG A 9 9.88 -2.07 -15.84
CA ARG A 9 8.56 -1.58 -16.29
C ARG A 9 7.64 -2.75 -16.63
N VAL A 10 6.50 -2.81 -15.96
CA VAL A 10 5.51 -3.88 -16.08
C VAL A 10 4.15 -3.29 -16.41
N ASP A 11 3.45 -3.85 -17.38
CA ASP A 11 2.06 -3.49 -17.66
C ASP A 11 1.17 -3.68 -16.43
N TYR A 12 0.16 -2.80 -16.26
CA TYR A 12 -0.65 -2.82 -15.04
C TYR A 12 -1.46 -4.11 -14.89
N ALA A 13 -2.01 -4.64 -15.98
CA ALA A 13 -2.76 -5.89 -15.96
C ALA A 13 -1.85 -7.08 -15.62
N GLU A 14 -0.59 -7.08 -16.08
CA GLU A 14 0.40 -8.08 -15.68
C GLU A 14 0.73 -7.94 -14.19
N GLY A 15 0.93 -6.71 -13.69
CA GLY A 15 1.14 -6.46 -12.27
C GLY A 15 0.01 -7.00 -11.39
N LEU A 16 -1.25 -6.89 -11.83
CA LEU A 16 -2.40 -7.48 -11.13
C LEU A 16 -2.36 -9.01 -11.14
N ARG A 17 -1.99 -9.63 -12.28
CA ARG A 17 -1.86 -11.09 -12.38
C ARG A 17 -0.77 -11.63 -11.45
N LEU A 18 0.39 -10.97 -11.42
CA LEU A 18 1.47 -11.33 -10.51
C LEU A 18 1.05 -11.21 -9.05
N GLN A 19 0.33 -10.15 -8.68
CA GLN A 19 -0.18 -10.02 -7.32
C GLN A 19 -1.14 -11.16 -6.96
N ALA A 20 -2.09 -11.50 -7.83
CA ALA A 20 -3.02 -12.60 -7.58
C ALA A 20 -2.28 -13.94 -7.41
N GLU A 21 -1.32 -14.23 -8.29
CA GLU A 21 -0.48 -15.42 -8.22
C GLU A 21 0.26 -15.52 -6.88
N PHE A 22 0.99 -14.47 -6.50
CA PHE A 22 1.79 -14.50 -5.27
C PHE A 22 0.95 -14.41 -3.99
N VAL A 23 -0.23 -13.81 -4.02
CA VAL A 23 -1.20 -13.87 -2.92
C VAL A 23 -1.64 -15.31 -2.66
N ASP A 24 -1.96 -16.07 -3.71
CA ASP A 24 -2.35 -17.46 -3.56
C ASP A 24 -1.18 -18.34 -3.13
N LEU A 25 0.01 -18.17 -3.70
CA LEU A 25 1.22 -18.89 -3.27
C LEU A 25 1.57 -18.58 -1.81
N ARG A 26 1.45 -17.33 -1.39
CA ARG A 26 1.72 -16.95 0.00
C ARG A 26 0.66 -17.50 0.95
N PHE A 27 -0.59 -17.50 0.56
CA PHE A 27 -1.66 -18.10 1.35
C PHE A 27 -1.46 -19.61 1.54
N GLN A 28 -0.97 -20.30 0.52
CA GLN A 28 -0.62 -21.72 0.57
C GLN A 28 0.68 -22.00 1.35
N GLY A 29 1.41 -20.97 1.80
CA GLY A 29 2.71 -21.12 2.47
C GLY A 29 3.85 -21.58 1.56
N ARG A 30 3.68 -21.45 0.23
CA ARG A 30 4.65 -21.90 -0.78
C ARG A 30 5.75 -20.87 -1.07
N VAL A 31 5.53 -19.63 -0.68
CA VAL A 31 6.52 -18.55 -0.73
C VAL A 31 6.53 -17.79 0.60
N GLU A 32 7.62 -17.13 0.89
CA GLU A 32 7.74 -16.18 2.00
C GLU A 32 6.97 -14.88 1.69
N ASN A 33 7.07 -13.87 2.56
CA ASN A 33 6.57 -12.54 2.24
C ASN A 33 7.32 -11.98 1.02
N VAL A 34 6.60 -11.58 -0.03
CA VAL A 34 7.17 -11.11 -1.29
C VAL A 34 6.93 -9.62 -1.46
N LEU A 35 7.97 -8.86 -1.76
CA LEU A 35 7.89 -7.45 -2.14
C LEU A 35 8.25 -7.30 -3.62
N LEU A 36 7.24 -7.12 -4.48
CA LEU A 36 7.46 -6.80 -5.89
C LEU A 36 7.63 -5.29 -6.04
N LEU A 37 8.72 -4.87 -6.67
CA LEU A 37 9.07 -3.48 -6.93
C LEU A 37 9.16 -3.26 -8.44
N LEU A 38 8.56 -2.20 -8.95
CA LEU A 38 8.42 -2.00 -10.39
C LEU A 38 8.03 -0.55 -10.73
N GLU A 39 7.92 -0.23 -12.01
CA GLU A 39 7.18 0.92 -12.51
C GLU A 39 6.11 0.48 -13.51
N HIS A 40 5.09 1.31 -13.72
CA HIS A 40 4.05 1.06 -14.73
C HIS A 40 4.16 2.05 -15.90
N PRO A 41 3.66 1.67 -17.10
CA PRO A 41 3.21 2.64 -18.09
C PRO A 41 2.13 3.57 -17.52
N PRO A 42 1.80 4.69 -18.18
CA PRO A 42 0.76 5.59 -17.71
C PRO A 42 -0.59 4.90 -17.48
N VAL A 43 -1.09 4.95 -16.26
CA VAL A 43 -2.34 4.29 -15.87
C VAL A 43 -3.05 5.05 -14.75
N LEU A 44 -4.37 5.17 -14.82
CA LEU A 44 -5.25 5.58 -13.74
C LEU A 44 -5.88 4.36 -13.08
N THR A 45 -5.91 4.35 -11.76
CA THR A 45 -6.55 3.27 -11.00
C THR A 45 -7.63 3.82 -10.09
N LEU A 46 -8.82 3.20 -10.15
CA LEU A 46 -9.94 3.52 -9.28
C LEU A 46 -10.02 2.47 -8.18
N GLY A 47 -9.81 2.92 -6.94
CA GLY A 47 -9.96 2.07 -5.76
C GLY A 47 -11.42 1.86 -5.38
N ARG A 48 -11.66 1.10 -4.30
CA ARG A 48 -13.04 0.77 -3.84
C ARG A 48 -13.91 1.96 -3.47
N ASN A 49 -13.30 3.06 -3.08
CA ASN A 49 -14.00 4.29 -2.70
C ASN A 49 -13.93 5.35 -3.81
N ALA A 50 -13.57 4.95 -5.03
CA ALA A 50 -13.35 5.89 -6.11
C ALA A 50 -14.66 6.55 -6.57
N ASN A 51 -14.58 7.86 -6.69
CA ASN A 51 -15.60 8.63 -7.39
C ASN A 51 -15.09 8.95 -8.81
N ARG A 52 -15.78 8.48 -9.84
CA ARG A 52 -15.44 8.77 -11.24
C ARG A 52 -15.38 10.26 -11.55
N ALA A 53 -16.11 11.10 -10.82
CA ALA A 53 -16.03 12.54 -10.94
C ALA A 53 -14.65 13.13 -10.58
N ASN A 54 -13.79 12.33 -9.91
CA ASN A 54 -12.41 12.69 -9.64
C ASN A 54 -11.46 12.45 -10.85
N ILE A 55 -11.97 11.88 -11.96
CA ILE A 55 -11.27 11.88 -13.24
C ILE A 55 -11.70 13.14 -13.98
N LEU A 56 -10.77 14.09 -14.12
CA LEU A 56 -11.03 15.38 -14.75
C LEU A 56 -10.85 15.34 -16.27
N ALA A 57 -10.03 14.40 -16.75
CA ALA A 57 -9.71 14.25 -18.16
C ALA A 57 -10.82 13.51 -18.89
N ALA A 58 -11.18 13.98 -20.09
CA ALA A 58 -12.03 13.23 -21.01
C ALA A 58 -11.31 11.98 -21.54
N ASP A 59 -12.07 10.93 -21.87
CA ASP A 59 -11.54 9.65 -22.35
C ASP A 59 -10.64 9.81 -23.59
N GLN A 60 -10.96 10.75 -24.49
CA GLN A 60 -10.13 11.07 -25.65
C GLN A 60 -8.74 11.60 -25.26
N LEU A 61 -8.66 12.41 -24.20
CA LEU A 61 -7.38 12.91 -23.70
C LEU A 61 -6.56 11.78 -23.07
N LEU A 62 -7.18 10.90 -22.29
CA LEU A 62 -6.53 9.74 -21.72
C LEU A 62 -5.97 8.84 -22.82
N ALA A 63 -6.78 8.52 -23.83
CA ALA A 63 -6.37 7.70 -24.98
C ALA A 63 -5.21 8.34 -25.75
N SER A 64 -5.26 9.67 -26.02
CA SER A 64 -4.18 10.37 -26.74
C SER A 64 -2.85 10.40 -25.99
N ARG A 65 -2.89 10.26 -24.64
CA ARG A 65 -1.70 10.18 -23.78
C ARG A 65 -1.28 8.74 -23.48
N GLY A 66 -1.97 7.74 -24.04
CA GLY A 66 -1.70 6.32 -23.75
C GLY A 66 -1.99 5.94 -22.30
N VAL A 67 -2.86 6.67 -21.60
CA VAL A 67 -3.24 6.40 -20.22
C VAL A 67 -4.37 5.37 -20.20
N THR A 68 -4.13 4.21 -19.59
CA THR A 68 -5.15 3.19 -19.37
C THR A 68 -5.92 3.43 -18.07
N LEU A 69 -7.12 2.84 -17.95
CA LEU A 69 -7.98 2.97 -16.78
C LEU A 69 -8.32 1.57 -16.23
N HIS A 70 -8.12 1.38 -14.93
CA HIS A 70 -8.45 0.11 -14.26
C HIS A 70 -9.25 0.36 -12.97
N GLU A 71 -10.35 -0.34 -12.82
CA GLU A 71 -11.11 -0.43 -11.56
C GLU A 71 -10.57 -1.61 -10.75
N ILE A 72 -10.23 -1.36 -9.48
CA ILE A 72 -9.52 -2.32 -8.64
C ILE A 72 -10.01 -2.29 -7.19
N ASN A 73 -9.63 -3.31 -6.42
CA ASN A 73 -10.10 -3.49 -5.05
C ASN A 73 -9.19 -2.89 -3.95
N ARG A 74 -8.16 -2.09 -4.30
CA ARG A 74 -7.35 -1.41 -3.28
C ARG A 74 -8.19 -0.40 -2.47
N GLY A 75 -7.73 -0.09 -1.28
CA GLY A 75 -8.26 1.04 -0.51
C GLY A 75 -7.98 2.39 -1.21
N GLY A 76 -8.78 3.39 -0.88
CA GLY A 76 -8.66 4.75 -1.41
C GLY A 76 -9.47 4.99 -2.68
N ASP A 77 -9.27 6.17 -3.26
CA ASP A 77 -9.97 6.75 -4.42
C ASP A 77 -9.11 6.59 -5.70
N VAL A 78 -9.18 7.55 -6.61
CA VAL A 78 -8.41 7.56 -7.86
C VAL A 78 -6.93 7.92 -7.61
N THR A 79 -6.02 7.29 -8.35
CA THR A 79 -4.60 7.68 -8.42
C THR A 79 -4.02 7.43 -9.79
N TYR A 80 -2.83 7.99 -10.03
CA TYR A 80 -2.04 7.84 -11.26
C TYR A 80 -0.76 7.07 -10.96
N HIS A 81 -0.41 6.18 -11.90
CA HIS A 81 0.91 5.56 -11.97
C HIS A 81 1.52 5.81 -13.34
N GLY A 82 2.84 5.97 -13.40
CA GLY A 82 3.54 6.20 -14.64
C GLY A 82 5.05 6.14 -14.51
N PRO A 83 5.78 6.35 -15.61
CA PRO A 83 7.24 6.32 -15.64
C PRO A 83 7.86 7.24 -14.60
N GLY A 84 8.96 6.77 -13.99
CA GLY A 84 9.65 7.50 -12.92
C GLY A 84 8.99 7.39 -11.54
N GLN A 85 7.93 6.57 -11.38
CA GLN A 85 7.29 6.28 -10.11
C GLN A 85 7.67 4.87 -9.66
N LEU A 86 8.27 4.74 -8.49
CA LEU A 86 8.52 3.43 -7.88
C LEU A 86 7.23 2.91 -7.26
N VAL A 87 6.72 1.81 -7.78
CA VAL A 87 5.57 1.09 -7.24
C VAL A 87 6.04 -0.13 -6.49
N GLY A 88 5.47 -0.38 -5.31
CA GLY A 88 5.77 -1.55 -4.50
C GLY A 88 4.50 -2.29 -4.09
N TYR A 89 4.51 -3.59 -4.31
CA TYR A 89 3.45 -4.51 -3.92
C TYR A 89 3.95 -5.47 -2.84
N PRO A 90 3.80 -5.12 -1.55
CA PRO A 90 4.08 -6.05 -0.46
C PRO A 90 2.94 -7.07 -0.36
N ILE A 91 3.26 -8.32 -0.70
CA ILE A 91 2.37 -9.48 -0.59
C ILE A 91 2.78 -10.24 0.66
N PHE A 92 2.29 -9.77 1.80
CA PHE A 92 2.71 -10.19 3.12
C PHE A 92 1.56 -10.86 3.88
N ASP A 93 1.89 -11.88 4.62
CA ASP A 93 0.97 -12.46 5.60
C ASP A 93 1.06 -11.68 6.91
N LEU A 94 0.04 -10.89 7.20
CA LEU A 94 -0.03 -10.08 8.42
C LEU A 94 0.07 -10.91 9.71
N ARG A 95 -0.33 -12.19 9.66
CA ARG A 95 -0.28 -13.12 10.80
C ARG A 95 1.15 -13.54 11.13
N SER A 96 2.06 -13.48 10.14
CA SER A 96 3.49 -13.82 10.27
C SER A 96 4.34 -12.65 10.76
N LEU A 97 3.77 -11.45 10.87
CA LEU A 97 4.46 -10.24 11.25
C LEU A 97 4.19 -9.87 12.71
N ARG A 98 5.20 -9.31 13.36
CA ARG A 98 5.07 -8.77 14.73
C ARG A 98 4.55 -7.33 14.66
N ASN A 99 3.61 -7.01 15.54
CA ASN A 99 3.22 -5.63 15.77
C ASN A 99 4.20 -5.02 16.80
N PRO A 100 4.91 -3.93 16.45
CA PRO A 100 5.82 -3.25 17.38
C PRO A 100 5.13 -2.79 18.69
N ASN A 101 3.83 -2.52 18.62
CA ASN A 101 3.02 -2.09 19.76
C ASN A 101 2.41 -3.26 20.55
N GLY A 102 2.73 -4.50 20.19
CA GLY A 102 2.16 -5.72 20.75
C GLY A 102 0.88 -6.17 20.05
N GLY A 103 0.50 -7.43 20.27
CA GLY A 103 -0.69 -8.00 19.65
C GLY A 103 -0.53 -8.36 18.17
N ARG A 104 -1.64 -8.46 17.45
CA ARG A 104 -1.67 -8.79 16.02
C ARG A 104 -1.48 -7.53 15.17
N LEU A 105 -0.72 -7.65 14.09
CA LEU A 105 -0.57 -6.58 13.12
C LEU A 105 -1.85 -6.43 12.28
N GLY A 106 -2.54 -5.30 12.43
CA GLY A 106 -3.71 -4.96 11.65
C GLY A 106 -3.38 -4.25 10.33
N PRO A 107 -4.35 -4.09 9.42
CA PRO A 107 -4.14 -3.36 8.18
C PRO A 107 -3.69 -1.90 8.37
N VAL A 108 -4.18 -1.24 9.41
CA VAL A 108 -3.81 0.16 9.73
C VAL A 108 -2.36 0.21 10.18
N ASP A 109 -1.94 -0.68 11.09
CA ASP A 109 -0.55 -0.74 11.56
C ASP A 109 0.40 -1.06 10.40
N PHE A 110 -0.01 -1.97 9.51
CA PHE A 110 0.75 -2.31 8.31
C PHE A 110 0.98 -1.09 7.41
N VAL A 111 -0.06 -0.29 7.18
CA VAL A 111 0.05 0.98 6.44
C VAL A 111 1.02 1.94 7.15
N ARG A 112 0.95 2.06 8.48
CA ARG A 112 1.87 2.90 9.26
C ARG A 112 3.32 2.45 9.15
N LEU A 113 3.58 1.14 9.12
CA LEU A 113 4.92 0.60 8.88
C LEU A 113 5.40 0.89 7.45
N MET A 114 4.53 0.80 6.44
CA MET A 114 4.88 1.21 5.07
C MET A 114 5.21 2.70 4.96
N GLU A 115 4.42 3.56 5.61
CA GLU A 115 4.73 4.99 5.68
C GLU A 115 6.10 5.21 6.32
N GLU A 116 6.41 4.51 7.41
CA GLU A 116 7.71 4.59 8.08
C GLU A 116 8.85 4.19 7.15
N ALA A 117 8.71 3.08 6.40
CA ALA A 117 9.73 2.64 5.46
C ALA A 117 10.01 3.69 4.37
N LEU A 118 8.96 4.33 3.84
CA LEU A 118 9.11 5.39 2.84
C LEU A 118 9.66 6.70 3.44
N ILE A 119 9.31 7.04 4.68
CA ILE A 119 9.89 8.19 5.40
C ILE A 119 11.39 7.99 5.59
N ARG A 120 11.83 6.80 6.01
CA ARG A 120 13.25 6.47 6.14
C ARG A 120 13.96 6.47 4.79
N LEU A 121 13.29 6.00 3.72
CA LEU A 121 13.84 6.10 2.37
C LEU A 121 14.06 7.58 1.97
N CYS A 122 13.13 8.47 2.25
CA CYS A 122 13.28 9.91 2.01
C CYS A 122 14.46 10.50 2.81
N ALA A 123 14.62 10.08 4.07
CA ALA A 123 15.70 10.55 4.94
C ALA A 123 17.10 10.21 4.41
N GLU A 124 17.27 9.10 3.65
CA GLU A 124 18.54 8.77 2.98
C GLU A 124 18.96 9.85 1.96
N PHE A 125 18.03 10.68 1.51
CA PHE A 125 18.27 11.80 0.59
C PHE A 125 18.29 13.16 1.31
N GLY A 126 18.29 13.17 2.65
CA GLY A 126 18.21 14.38 3.44
C GLY A 126 16.83 15.07 3.40
N LEU A 127 15.81 14.38 2.92
CA LEU A 127 14.46 14.91 2.79
C LEU A 127 13.65 14.61 4.05
N GLN A 128 13.22 15.65 4.76
CA GLN A 128 12.32 15.52 5.90
C GLN A 128 10.89 15.32 5.40
N THR A 129 10.30 14.22 5.79
CA THR A 129 8.92 13.83 5.45
C THR A 129 8.20 13.31 6.68
N GLY A 130 6.88 13.24 6.60
CA GLY A 130 6.08 12.77 7.72
C GLY A 130 4.67 12.36 7.32
N ARG A 131 3.81 12.22 8.32
CA ARG A 131 2.41 11.82 8.20
C ARG A 131 1.50 13.01 8.47
N ILE A 132 0.33 13.03 7.83
CA ILE A 132 -0.75 13.95 8.16
C ILE A 132 -1.88 13.13 8.76
N CYS A 133 -2.39 13.53 9.92
CA CYS A 133 -3.49 12.83 10.57
C CYS A 133 -4.72 12.79 9.67
N GLY A 134 -5.33 11.62 9.51
CA GLY A 134 -6.48 11.39 8.63
C GLY A 134 -6.14 11.25 7.13
N LEU A 135 -4.90 11.49 6.71
CA LEU A 135 -4.48 11.42 5.31
C LEU A 135 -3.37 10.39 5.11
N THR A 136 -3.69 9.21 4.63
CA THR A 136 -2.72 8.15 4.35
C THR A 136 -1.71 8.58 3.30
N GLY A 137 -0.43 8.25 3.53
CA GLY A 137 0.69 8.51 2.63
C GLY A 137 1.84 9.26 3.30
N VAL A 138 2.86 9.59 2.51
CA VAL A 138 4.06 10.30 2.95
C VAL A 138 4.10 11.70 2.37
N TRP A 139 4.40 12.68 3.21
CA TRP A 139 4.23 14.08 2.91
C TRP A 139 5.50 14.90 3.18
N CYS A 140 5.84 15.81 2.26
CA CYS A 140 6.92 16.79 2.37
C CYS A 140 6.38 18.15 2.82
N GLY A 141 7.27 19.01 3.32
CA GLY A 141 6.96 20.42 3.66
C GLY A 141 5.99 20.56 4.82
N LEU A 142 6.03 19.62 5.75
CA LEU A 142 5.29 19.73 7.00
C LEU A 142 6.00 20.75 7.91
N PRO A 143 5.27 21.57 8.69
CA PRO A 143 5.87 22.41 9.73
C PRO A 143 6.62 21.51 10.71
N SER A 144 7.78 22.00 11.21
CA SER A 144 8.80 21.31 12.05
C SER A 144 8.32 20.11 12.86
N PRO A 145 9.21 19.14 13.16
CA PRO A 145 8.86 17.78 13.48
C PRO A 145 7.74 17.73 14.52
N GLN A 146 6.59 17.31 14.08
CA GLN A 146 5.56 16.90 15.03
C GLN A 146 6.14 15.68 15.77
N PRO A 147 6.08 15.66 17.10
CA PRO A 147 6.43 14.46 17.86
C PRO A 147 5.68 13.30 17.24
N PRO A 148 6.24 12.06 17.28
CA PRO A 148 5.55 10.90 16.75
C PRO A 148 4.13 10.98 17.29
N ALA A 149 3.16 11.14 16.39
CA ALA A 149 1.76 11.22 16.78
C ALA A 149 1.46 9.88 17.45
N ASN A 150 1.45 9.88 18.78
CA ASN A 150 0.92 8.78 19.54
C ASN A 150 -0.48 8.56 18.99
N GLU A 151 -0.81 7.34 18.60
CA GLU A 151 -2.08 6.96 18.00
C GLU A 151 -3.30 7.49 18.75
N THR A 152 -3.16 7.74 20.05
CA THR A 152 -4.14 8.38 20.92
C THR A 152 -4.50 9.82 20.50
N GLN A 153 -3.62 10.56 19.83
CA GLN A 153 -3.93 11.92 19.36
C GLN A 153 -4.64 11.93 17.98
N CYS A 154 -4.49 10.87 17.17
CA CYS A 154 -5.28 10.71 15.96
C CYS A 154 -6.66 10.08 16.23
N ALA A 155 -6.91 9.51 17.39
CA ALA A 155 -8.20 8.97 17.83
C ALA A 155 -9.16 10.04 18.36
N ALA A 156 -8.70 11.29 18.57
CA ALA A 156 -9.62 12.38 18.88
C ALA A 156 -10.57 12.59 17.68
N PRO A 157 -11.91 12.67 17.91
CA PRO A 157 -12.84 12.94 16.84
C PRO A 157 -12.39 14.23 16.14
N ILE A 158 -12.26 14.16 14.83
CA ILE A 158 -11.90 15.30 13.98
C ILE A 158 -12.93 16.37 14.27
N SER A 159 -12.59 17.29 15.20
CA SER A 159 -13.30 18.57 15.29
C SER A 159 -13.30 19.10 13.88
N SER A 160 -14.45 19.45 13.34
CA SER A 160 -14.75 19.85 11.97
C SER A 160 -13.98 21.08 11.45
N LYS A 161 -12.78 21.31 11.95
CA LYS A 161 -11.80 22.22 11.40
C LYS A 161 -11.03 21.48 10.33
N THR A 162 -11.53 21.52 9.08
CA THR A 162 -10.70 21.40 7.89
C THR A 162 -9.35 22.05 8.16
N PRO A 163 -8.21 21.35 7.96
CA PRO A 163 -6.91 21.99 8.06
C PRO A 163 -6.93 23.25 7.20
N SER A 164 -6.52 24.36 7.76
CA SER A 164 -6.58 25.66 7.08
C SER A 164 -5.98 25.53 5.67
N PRO A 165 -6.63 26.07 4.63
CA PRO A 165 -6.04 26.16 3.30
C PRO A 165 -4.69 26.86 3.43
N GLY A 166 -3.60 26.18 2.99
CA GLY A 166 -2.23 26.70 3.11
C GLY A 166 -1.37 26.05 4.20
N ALA A 167 -1.90 25.21 5.10
CA ALA A 167 -1.07 24.37 5.96
C ALA A 167 -0.31 23.35 5.10
N GLY A 168 0.98 23.62 4.86
CA GLY A 168 1.88 22.89 3.97
C GLY A 168 1.79 21.37 4.04
N GLY A 169 2.05 20.75 2.94
CA GLY A 169 2.10 19.30 2.78
C GLY A 169 1.92 18.95 1.32
N ARG A 170 2.97 18.38 0.71
CA ARG A 170 2.97 17.84 -0.65
C ARG A 170 3.16 16.34 -0.59
N LYS A 171 2.27 15.59 -1.23
CA LYS A 171 2.33 14.11 -1.18
C LYS A 171 3.41 13.58 -2.11
N ILE A 172 4.40 12.89 -1.55
CA ILE A 172 5.46 12.20 -2.30
C ILE A 172 5.19 10.71 -2.44
N GLY A 173 4.52 10.09 -1.47
CA GLY A 173 4.16 8.68 -1.47
C GLY A 173 2.68 8.46 -1.21
N ALA A 174 2.01 7.74 -2.10
CA ALA A 174 0.63 7.29 -1.95
C ALA A 174 0.61 5.81 -1.51
N ILE A 175 -0.35 5.43 -0.68
CA ILE A 175 -0.50 4.06 -0.16
C ILE A 175 -1.96 3.65 -0.23
N GLY A 176 -2.20 2.46 -0.76
CA GLY A 176 -3.52 1.85 -0.78
C GLY A 176 -3.40 0.33 -0.91
N ILE A 177 -3.84 -0.40 0.11
CA ILE A 177 -3.78 -1.86 0.17
C ILE A 177 -5.14 -2.50 0.12
N HIS A 178 -5.14 -3.79 -0.18
CA HIS A 178 -6.24 -4.71 0.09
C HIS A 178 -5.72 -5.87 0.93
N VAL A 179 -6.55 -6.38 1.83
CA VAL A 179 -6.22 -7.56 2.64
C VAL A 179 -7.32 -8.60 2.46
N ALA A 180 -6.94 -9.77 2.02
CA ALA A 180 -7.82 -10.92 1.89
C ALA A 180 -7.17 -12.15 2.53
N ARG A 181 -7.90 -12.88 3.35
CA ARG A 181 -7.39 -14.09 4.05
C ARG A 181 -6.10 -13.83 4.85
N GLY A 182 -5.89 -12.59 5.33
CA GLY A 182 -4.69 -12.18 6.06
C GLY A 182 -3.49 -11.80 5.18
N ILE A 183 -3.59 -11.95 3.86
CA ILE A 183 -2.53 -11.60 2.90
C ILE A 183 -2.83 -10.22 2.30
N THR A 184 -1.79 -9.39 2.21
CA THR A 184 -1.88 -8.05 1.60
C THR A 184 -1.67 -8.12 0.09
N SER A 185 -2.28 -7.18 -0.63
CA SER A 185 -2.06 -6.89 -2.05
C SER A 185 -2.14 -5.39 -2.29
N HIS A 186 -1.79 -4.95 -3.50
CA HIS A 186 -1.48 -3.55 -3.81
C HIS A 186 -0.36 -3.03 -2.90
N GLY A 187 -0.30 -1.75 -2.57
CA GLY A 187 0.81 -1.27 -1.74
C GLY A 187 1.03 0.22 -1.85
N PHE A 188 2.18 0.64 -2.38
CA PHE A 188 2.56 2.05 -2.44
C PHE A 188 3.00 2.49 -3.83
N ALA A 189 2.94 3.79 -4.04
CA ALA A 189 3.51 4.48 -5.19
C ALA A 189 4.32 5.68 -4.70
N PHE A 190 5.62 5.71 -5.01
CA PHE A 190 6.57 6.73 -4.59
C PHE A 190 7.07 7.51 -5.80
N ASN A 191 6.81 8.81 -5.83
CA ASN A 191 7.19 9.67 -6.94
C ASN A 191 8.68 10.00 -6.87
N VAL A 192 9.46 9.52 -7.85
CA VAL A 192 10.90 9.79 -7.95
C VAL A 192 11.19 10.88 -8.98
N THR A 193 10.97 10.57 -10.25
CA THR A 193 11.11 11.49 -11.38
C THR A 193 9.82 11.59 -12.20
N THR A 194 8.72 11.13 -11.61
CA THR A 194 7.38 11.08 -12.19
C THR A 194 6.99 12.43 -12.79
N ASP A 195 6.41 12.44 -13.98
CA ASP A 195 5.81 13.65 -14.53
C ASP A 195 4.54 14.00 -13.77
N LEU A 196 4.65 15.00 -12.90
CA LEU A 196 3.55 15.40 -12.02
C LEU A 196 2.40 16.09 -12.76
N ARG A 197 2.60 16.50 -14.03
CA ARG A 197 1.54 17.09 -14.86
C ARG A 197 0.42 16.09 -15.14
N ASP A 198 0.71 14.80 -15.14
CA ASP A 198 -0.29 13.75 -15.33
C ASP A 198 -1.25 13.60 -14.13
N PHE A 199 -0.86 14.09 -12.96
CA PHE A 199 -1.80 14.18 -11.83
C PHE A 199 -2.89 15.23 -12.04
N ALA A 200 -2.72 16.18 -12.98
CA ALA A 200 -3.78 17.12 -13.38
C ALA A 200 -4.94 16.43 -14.12
N LEU A 201 -4.78 15.18 -14.54
CA LEU A 201 -5.86 14.37 -15.14
C LEU A 201 -6.91 13.94 -14.11
N ILE A 202 -6.61 14.08 -12.82
CA ILE A 202 -7.44 13.60 -11.70
C ILE A 202 -7.45 14.58 -10.54
N ASN A 203 -8.42 14.43 -9.64
CA ASN A 203 -8.36 14.92 -8.26
C ASN A 203 -7.88 13.77 -7.36
N PRO A 204 -6.57 13.68 -7.02
CA PRO A 204 -6.04 12.53 -6.30
C PRO A 204 -6.71 12.37 -4.93
N CYS A 205 -7.37 11.25 -4.68
CA CYS A 205 -8.07 10.95 -3.42
C CYS A 205 -9.15 12.00 -3.03
N GLY A 206 -9.71 12.76 -3.99
CA GLY A 206 -10.61 13.88 -3.70
C GLY A 206 -9.95 15.03 -2.93
N ILE A 207 -8.62 15.03 -2.81
CA ILE A 207 -7.86 16.07 -2.09
C ILE A 207 -7.50 17.16 -3.11
N THR A 208 -8.23 18.26 -3.08
CA THR A 208 -8.04 19.38 -4.02
C THR A 208 -7.10 20.47 -3.47
N ASP A 209 -6.81 20.46 -2.18
CA ASP A 209 -6.08 21.49 -1.46
C ASP A 209 -4.58 21.13 -1.22
N ARG A 210 -4.12 19.96 -1.65
CA ARG A 210 -2.76 19.50 -1.42
C ARG A 210 -2.14 18.92 -2.68
N PRO A 211 -1.04 19.52 -3.18
CA PRO A 211 -0.37 19.04 -4.37
C PRO A 211 0.40 17.74 -4.12
N VAL A 212 0.69 17.03 -5.21
CA VAL A 212 1.67 15.96 -5.26
C VAL A 212 3.07 16.53 -5.51
N THR A 213 4.10 15.79 -5.09
CA THR A 213 5.49 16.12 -5.36
C THR A 213 6.29 14.87 -5.71
N SER A 214 7.58 15.02 -5.99
CA SER A 214 8.51 13.94 -6.31
C SER A 214 9.87 14.19 -5.65
N LEU A 215 10.67 13.12 -5.54
CA LEU A 215 12.03 13.21 -5.01
C LEU A 215 12.86 14.24 -5.79
N LYS A 216 12.69 14.27 -7.12
CA LYS A 216 13.34 15.23 -8.00
C LYS A 216 13.01 16.67 -7.61
N ASN A 217 11.76 16.97 -7.31
CA ASN A 217 11.31 18.33 -7.01
C ASN A 217 11.68 18.79 -5.60
N GLU A 218 11.82 17.84 -4.65
CA GLU A 218 12.10 18.16 -3.25
C GLU A 218 13.59 18.29 -2.94
N ILE A 219 14.49 17.87 -3.83
CA ILE A 219 15.93 17.98 -3.64
C ILE A 219 16.47 19.08 -4.58
N PRO A 220 16.58 20.33 -4.09
CA PRO A 220 17.04 21.45 -4.91
C PRO A 220 18.46 21.24 -5.41
N GLY A 221 18.74 21.70 -6.65
CA GLY A 221 20.07 21.69 -7.24
C GLY A 221 20.57 20.31 -7.70
N ARG A 222 19.75 19.26 -7.59
CA ARG A 222 20.06 17.95 -8.20
C ARG A 222 19.38 17.83 -9.56
N GLU A 223 20.19 17.73 -10.59
CA GLU A 223 19.71 17.32 -11.91
C GLU A 223 19.24 15.86 -11.87
N THR A 224 18.35 15.48 -12.77
CA THR A 224 17.80 14.10 -12.84
C THR A 224 18.91 13.04 -12.92
N ALA A 225 20.04 13.36 -13.55
CA ALA A 225 21.21 12.49 -13.65
C ALA A 225 21.90 12.20 -12.30
N GLN A 226 21.64 12.99 -11.27
CA GLN A 226 22.21 12.79 -9.92
C GLN A 226 21.32 11.95 -9.00
N LEU A 227 20.09 11.64 -9.43
CA LEU A 227 19.23 10.74 -8.69
C LEU A 227 19.58 9.29 -9.03
N PRO A 228 19.51 8.38 -8.04
CA PRO A 228 19.70 6.96 -8.30
C PRO A 228 18.61 6.43 -9.23
N SER A 229 18.92 5.36 -9.97
CA SER A 229 17.93 4.65 -10.79
C SER A 229 16.79 4.11 -9.94
N LEU A 230 15.62 3.83 -10.55
CA LEU A 230 14.50 3.18 -9.86
C LEU A 230 14.91 1.84 -9.28
N GLU A 231 15.77 1.08 -9.93
CA GLU A 231 16.31 -0.17 -9.41
C GLU A 231 17.11 0.04 -8.12
N THR A 232 18.03 1.01 -8.12
CA THR A 232 18.78 1.36 -6.89
C THR A 232 17.83 1.79 -5.76
N LEU A 233 16.78 2.55 -6.09
CA LEU A 233 15.77 2.95 -5.12
C LEU A 233 14.94 1.76 -4.64
N ALA A 234 14.65 0.80 -5.50
CA ALA A 234 13.96 -0.43 -5.15
C ALA A 234 14.76 -1.24 -4.09
N HIS A 235 16.07 -1.39 -4.30
CA HIS A 235 16.94 -2.04 -3.31
C HIS A 235 16.96 -1.30 -1.96
N ARG A 236 17.04 0.04 -1.99
CA ARG A 236 16.98 0.86 -0.76
C ARG A 236 15.63 0.73 -0.08
N ALA A 237 14.52 0.80 -0.84
CA ALA A 237 13.18 0.60 -0.30
C ALA A 237 13.03 -0.77 0.36
N ALA A 238 13.45 -1.84 -0.30
CA ALA A 238 13.42 -3.19 0.27
C ALA A 238 14.20 -3.28 1.58
N ARG A 239 15.39 -2.66 1.65
CA ARG A 239 16.16 -2.57 2.89
C ARG A 239 15.39 -1.85 4.00
N GLN A 240 14.74 -0.71 3.70
CA GLN A 240 13.93 0.00 4.70
C GLN A 240 12.72 -0.83 5.16
N PHE A 241 12.09 -1.57 4.25
CA PHE A 241 11.06 -2.54 4.62
C PHE A 241 11.59 -3.58 5.60
N GLY A 242 12.76 -4.17 5.34
CA GLY A 242 13.39 -5.12 6.26
C GLY A 242 13.60 -4.55 7.65
N LEU A 243 14.15 -3.33 7.73
CA LEU A 243 14.43 -2.67 9.00
C LEU A 243 13.16 -2.31 9.78
N VAL A 244 12.11 -1.86 9.08
CA VAL A 244 10.86 -1.42 9.73
C VAL A 244 10.00 -2.60 10.16
N PHE A 245 9.98 -3.68 9.36
CA PHE A 245 9.20 -4.89 9.65
C PHE A 245 9.96 -5.92 10.50
N ASP A 246 11.19 -5.61 10.92
CA ASP A 246 12.08 -6.54 11.63
C ASP A 246 12.21 -7.88 10.91
N GLN A 247 12.52 -7.83 9.61
CA GLN A 247 12.62 -8.98 8.74
C GLN A 247 13.94 -8.98 7.97
N HIS A 248 14.54 -10.16 7.84
CA HIS A 248 15.62 -10.34 6.86
C HIS A 248 15.10 -10.13 5.45
N VAL A 249 15.90 -9.47 4.61
CA VAL A 249 15.55 -9.16 3.23
C VAL A 249 16.47 -9.93 2.28
N LEU A 250 15.88 -10.66 1.34
CA LEU A 250 16.59 -11.45 0.34
C LEU A 250 16.22 -10.96 -1.05
N ALA A 251 17.21 -10.52 -1.83
CA ALA A 251 17.03 -10.24 -3.25
C ALA A 251 16.85 -11.55 -4.02
N VAL A 252 15.85 -11.60 -4.90
CA VAL A 252 15.62 -12.74 -5.79
C VAL A 252 15.92 -12.33 -7.22
N GLU A 253 16.60 -13.19 -7.94
CA GLU A 253 17.13 -12.86 -9.28
C GLU A 253 16.02 -12.71 -10.35
N SER A 254 14.92 -13.48 -10.22
CA SER A 254 13.86 -13.49 -11.24
C SER A 254 12.52 -14.02 -10.71
N LEU A 255 11.43 -13.73 -11.43
CA LEU A 255 10.12 -14.35 -11.20
C LEU A 255 10.19 -15.87 -11.31
N GLN A 256 11.01 -16.38 -12.24
CA GLN A 256 11.19 -17.81 -12.42
C GLN A 256 11.81 -18.45 -11.16
N ALA A 257 12.78 -17.78 -10.53
CA ALA A 257 13.38 -18.26 -9.28
C ALA A 257 12.36 -18.31 -8.14
N LEU A 258 11.49 -17.27 -8.00
CA LEU A 258 10.39 -17.30 -7.02
C LEU A 258 9.40 -18.43 -7.28
N ARG A 259 9.04 -18.68 -8.53
CA ARG A 259 8.13 -19.77 -8.93
C ARG A 259 8.75 -21.14 -8.67
N ALA A 260 10.04 -21.33 -9.00
CA ALA A 260 10.76 -22.59 -8.74
C ALA A 260 10.83 -22.91 -7.23
N GLN A 261 11.03 -21.91 -6.38
CA GLN A 261 10.95 -22.08 -4.92
C GLN A 261 9.55 -22.53 -4.48
N ALA A 262 8.50 -21.91 -5.04
CA ALA A 262 7.14 -22.30 -4.75
C ALA A 262 6.80 -23.74 -5.20
N GLU A 263 7.36 -24.22 -6.29
CA GLU A 263 7.22 -25.60 -6.76
C GLU A 263 7.96 -26.58 -5.86
N SER A 264 9.17 -26.24 -5.44
CA SER A 264 9.97 -27.06 -4.53
C SER A 264 9.33 -27.21 -3.15
N ALA A 265 8.58 -26.23 -2.68
CA ALA A 265 7.87 -26.27 -1.41
C ALA A 265 6.73 -27.31 -1.36
N ILE A 266 6.24 -27.78 -2.52
CA ILE A 266 5.22 -28.86 -2.59
C ILE A 266 5.82 -30.20 -2.20
N THR A 267 7.10 -30.43 -2.49
CA THR A 267 7.77 -31.70 -2.26
C THR A 267 8.21 -31.91 -0.80
N THR A 268 8.23 -30.87 0.01
CA THR A 268 8.50 -30.91 1.45
C THR A 268 7.21 -30.59 2.20
N PRO A 269 6.53 -31.57 2.83
CA PRO A 269 5.33 -31.28 3.61
C PRO A 269 5.69 -30.39 4.80
N ASN A 270 5.30 -29.14 4.74
CA ASN A 270 5.48 -28.18 5.83
C ASN A 270 4.43 -28.51 6.92
N PHE A 271 4.83 -29.18 8.00
CA PHE A 271 3.99 -29.60 9.13
C PHE A 271 3.36 -28.45 9.94
N HIS A 272 3.40 -27.24 9.45
CA HIS A 272 2.83 -26.05 10.11
C HIS A 272 1.67 -25.39 9.33
N ALA A 273 0.93 -26.14 8.54
CA ALA A 273 -0.37 -25.66 8.10
C ALA A 273 -1.26 -25.50 9.35
N PRO A 274 -1.80 -24.30 9.65
CA PRO A 274 -2.76 -24.19 10.73
C PRO A 274 -3.95 -25.09 10.42
N VAL A 275 -4.23 -26.05 11.28
CA VAL A 275 -5.45 -26.86 11.22
C VAL A 275 -6.60 -25.90 11.53
N PHE A 276 -7.27 -25.42 10.50
CA PHE A 276 -8.57 -24.78 10.70
C PHE A 276 -9.56 -25.87 11.08
N PRO A 277 -10.39 -25.69 12.14
CA PRO A 277 -11.51 -26.59 12.38
C PRO A 277 -12.37 -26.63 11.12
N ALA A 278 -12.81 -27.82 10.74
CA ALA A 278 -13.70 -28.01 9.61
C ALA A 278 -14.90 -27.05 9.71
N GLU A 279 -15.36 -26.52 8.56
CA GLU A 279 -16.46 -25.55 8.49
C GLU A 279 -17.80 -26.01 9.12
N ASP A 280 -17.89 -27.26 9.55
CA ASP A 280 -19.07 -27.87 10.15
C ASP A 280 -19.15 -27.79 11.69
N THR A 281 -18.24 -27.05 12.36
CA THR A 281 -18.42 -26.78 13.77
C THR A 281 -19.45 -25.67 13.95
N PRO A 282 -20.66 -25.95 14.48
CA PRO A 282 -21.66 -24.90 14.69
C PRO A 282 -21.05 -23.80 15.57
N LEU A 283 -21.07 -22.57 15.08
CA LEU A 283 -20.70 -21.41 15.87
C LEU A 283 -21.56 -21.41 17.12
N GLN A 284 -21.00 -21.73 18.26
CA GLN A 284 -21.68 -21.54 19.55
C GLN A 284 -21.89 -20.03 19.72
N VAL A 285 -23.08 -19.59 19.41
CA VAL A 285 -23.49 -18.20 19.65
C VAL A 285 -23.51 -18.01 21.17
N PRO A 286 -22.78 -17.06 21.74
CA PRO A 286 -22.82 -16.78 23.16
C PRO A 286 -24.25 -16.55 23.61
N PRO A 287 -24.67 -17.08 24.78
CA PRO A 287 -26.08 -17.02 25.26
C PRO A 287 -26.63 -15.58 25.39
N GLU A 288 -25.74 -14.58 25.47
CA GLU A 288 -26.12 -13.18 25.49
C GLU A 288 -26.60 -12.66 24.12
N ILE A 289 -26.06 -13.17 23.02
CA ILE A 289 -26.49 -12.80 21.65
C ILE A 289 -27.84 -13.48 21.34
N GLU A 290 -28.03 -14.67 21.83
CA GLU A 290 -29.30 -15.39 21.66
C GLU A 290 -30.45 -14.73 22.43
N ARG A 291 -30.19 -14.20 23.64
CA ARG A 291 -31.12 -13.37 24.38
C ARG A 291 -31.51 -12.06 23.66
N LEU A 292 -30.58 -11.45 22.95
CA LEU A 292 -30.84 -10.23 22.15
C LEU A 292 -31.66 -10.51 20.88
N ARG A 293 -31.56 -11.72 20.30
CA ARG A 293 -32.43 -12.16 19.19
C ARG A 293 -33.85 -12.39 19.62
N LEU A 294 -34.05 -13.05 20.76
CA LEU A 294 -35.39 -13.33 21.34
C LEU A 294 -36.11 -12.08 21.86
N ALA A 295 -35.38 -11.01 22.18
CA ALA A 295 -35.96 -9.74 22.62
C ALA A 295 -36.44 -8.82 21.47
N ARG A 296 -36.22 -9.19 20.20
CA ARG A 296 -36.54 -8.36 19.01
C ARG A 296 -37.86 -8.73 18.32
N ASP A 297 -38.46 -9.85 18.66
CA ASP A 297 -39.78 -10.24 18.11
C ASP A 297 -40.87 -10.07 19.18
N PRO A 298 -41.67 -8.96 19.16
CA PRO A 298 -42.85 -8.89 19.98
C PRO A 298 -43.91 -9.89 19.48
N PRO A 299 -44.64 -10.57 20.36
CA PRO A 299 -45.64 -11.53 19.95
C PRO A 299 -46.72 -10.85 19.13
N VAL A 300 -46.93 -11.33 17.91
CA VAL A 300 -48.10 -10.98 17.09
C VAL A 300 -49.34 -11.45 17.85
N ARG A 301 -50.12 -10.52 18.35
CA ARG A 301 -51.45 -10.81 18.90
C ARG A 301 -52.41 -11.09 17.74
N ALA A 302 -53.07 -12.23 17.82
CA ALA A 302 -54.20 -12.61 17.00
C ALA A 302 -55.41 -11.68 17.21
#